data_35d92756c189acc10cb9554721ecf290
#
_entry.id   35d92756c189acc10cb9554721ecf290
#
_cell.length_a   1.000
_cell.length_b   1.000
_cell.length_c   1.000
_cell.angle_alpha   90.00
_cell.angle_beta   90.00
_cell.angle_gamma   90.00
#
_symmetry.space_group_name_H-M   'P 1'
#
loop_
_entity.id
_entity.type
_entity.pdbx_description
1 polymer ?
#
loop_
_entity_poly.entity_id
_entity_poly.type
_entity_poly.pdbx_seq_one_letter_code
_entity_poly.pdbx_strand_id
1 'polypeptide(L)'
;MSIHSGTTLGGRYVLRSLLAVGGMGEVWRGEDSDLGRPVAVKVLKPDAASNDTFLKRFRNEARNAAGLVHDNIAQVFDYGDQDRTAYLVMELVEGEPLSTVIEREKTLPERRIGTLLAQTARGLQVAHDAGIMHRDVKPGNLIVREGDRVKITDFGVSRSHDQTTLTQTGMVMGTAQYLAPEMALGKPATPASDLYALGIIAYECVVGKRPFTAATAVDIAIAHVNEDVPPLPDTVSPAMAELIMDLLEKNPRKRPRSAKGLAERIEALDLPDGAVPIVVPADPEPTRTPARKMPPSIAPKSFRPRPDVPRGR
;
A
#
# COMPACT_ATOMS: atom_id res chain seq x y z
N MET A 1 -2.55 -27.72 9.09
CA MET A 1 -1.76 -28.28 7.96
C MET A 1 -0.47 -27.49 7.82
N SER A 2 0.67 -28.14 7.54
CA SER A 2 1.91 -27.43 7.22
C SER A 2 1.95 -27.18 5.71
N ILE A 3 2.12 -25.91 5.31
CA ILE A 3 2.16 -25.49 3.90
C ILE A 3 3.61 -25.52 3.41
N HIS A 4 3.85 -26.25 2.34
CA HIS A 4 5.17 -26.40 1.72
C HIS A 4 5.04 -26.77 0.23
N SER A 5 6.15 -26.76 -0.48
CA SER A 5 6.18 -27.26 -1.88
C SER A 5 5.70 -28.71 -1.96
N GLY A 6 4.82 -29.00 -2.91
CA GLY A 6 4.15 -30.29 -3.07
C GLY A 6 2.83 -30.43 -2.31
N THR A 7 2.47 -29.49 -1.42
CA THR A 7 1.14 -29.48 -0.78
C THR A 7 0.06 -29.33 -1.84
N THR A 8 -0.98 -30.17 -1.77
CA THR A 8 -2.16 -30.10 -2.64
C THR A 8 -3.33 -29.53 -1.87
N LEU A 9 -3.94 -28.47 -2.39
CA LEU A 9 -5.12 -27.81 -1.84
C LEU A 9 -6.35 -28.15 -2.69
N GLY A 10 -7.47 -28.45 -2.00
CA GLY A 10 -8.72 -28.84 -2.66
C GLY A 10 -8.61 -30.07 -3.57
N GLY A 11 -7.59 -30.91 -3.39
CA GLY A 11 -7.33 -32.07 -4.27
C GLY A 11 -6.88 -31.69 -5.69
N ARG A 12 -6.70 -30.40 -5.99
CA ARG A 12 -6.50 -29.87 -7.35
C ARG A 12 -5.30 -28.95 -7.50
N TYR A 13 -5.03 -28.09 -6.54
CA TYR A 13 -4.00 -27.06 -6.67
C TYR A 13 -2.72 -27.46 -5.98
N VAL A 14 -1.69 -27.78 -6.74
CA VAL A 14 -0.38 -28.26 -6.22
C VAL A 14 0.56 -27.06 -6.08
N LEU A 15 0.99 -26.75 -4.85
CA LEU A 15 1.95 -25.68 -4.57
C LEU A 15 3.34 -26.07 -5.05
N ARG A 16 4.04 -25.17 -5.76
CA ARG A 16 5.36 -25.43 -6.35
C ARG A 16 6.47 -24.63 -5.67
N SER A 17 6.38 -23.33 -5.69
CA SER A 17 7.39 -22.43 -5.09
C SER A 17 6.74 -21.23 -4.43
N LEU A 18 7.34 -20.77 -3.34
CA LEU A 18 6.91 -19.57 -2.64
C LEU A 18 7.27 -18.33 -3.46
N LEU A 19 6.30 -17.46 -3.71
CA LEU A 19 6.49 -16.19 -4.41
C LEU A 19 6.65 -15.01 -3.45
N ALA A 20 5.81 -14.97 -2.39
CA ALA A 20 5.84 -13.88 -1.43
C ALA A 20 5.29 -14.32 -0.07
N VAL A 21 5.78 -13.67 1.00
CA VAL A 21 5.25 -13.79 2.37
C VAL A 21 4.73 -12.42 2.81
N GLY A 22 3.46 -12.37 3.21
CA GLY A 22 2.83 -11.15 3.69
C GLY A 22 2.27 -11.27 5.11
N GLY A 23 1.72 -10.17 5.60
CA GLY A 23 1.09 -10.14 6.93
C GLY A 23 -0.05 -11.14 7.10
N MET A 24 -0.84 -11.35 6.06
CA MET A 24 -2.06 -12.17 6.06
C MET A 24 -1.84 -13.61 5.57
N GLY A 25 -0.72 -13.92 4.95
CA GLY A 25 -0.49 -15.22 4.37
C GLY A 25 0.70 -15.28 3.44
N GLU A 26 0.73 -16.34 2.67
CA GLU A 26 1.77 -16.66 1.69
C GLU A 26 1.15 -16.72 0.29
N VAL A 27 1.88 -16.28 -0.71
CA VAL A 27 1.52 -16.43 -2.11
C VAL A 27 2.46 -17.42 -2.75
N TRP A 28 1.91 -18.47 -3.32
CA TRP A 28 2.64 -19.56 -3.95
C TRP A 28 2.40 -19.60 -5.46
N ARG A 29 3.44 -19.89 -6.21
CA ARG A 29 3.28 -20.43 -7.56
C ARG A 29 2.75 -21.87 -7.41
N GLY A 30 1.64 -22.16 -8.07
CA GLY A 30 1.03 -23.48 -8.07
C GLY A 30 0.67 -23.94 -9.48
N GLU A 31 0.09 -25.13 -9.54
CA GLU A 31 -0.43 -25.72 -10.75
C GLU A 31 -1.84 -26.23 -10.51
N ASP A 32 -2.76 -25.88 -11.39
CA ASP A 32 -4.11 -26.43 -11.46
C ASP A 32 -4.00 -27.78 -12.19
N SER A 33 -4.03 -28.88 -11.45
CA SER A 33 -3.83 -30.22 -12.00
C SER A 33 -4.92 -30.66 -12.97
N ASP A 34 -6.15 -30.12 -12.85
CA ASP A 34 -7.27 -30.48 -13.72
C ASP A 34 -7.17 -29.79 -15.08
N LEU A 35 -6.64 -28.57 -15.11
CA LEU A 35 -6.53 -27.78 -16.34
C LEU A 35 -5.10 -27.70 -16.89
N GLY A 36 -4.09 -28.23 -16.16
CA GLY A 36 -2.69 -28.22 -16.58
C GLY A 36 -2.10 -26.82 -16.73
N ARG A 37 -2.55 -25.84 -15.94
CA ARG A 37 -2.11 -24.45 -16.06
C ARG A 37 -1.45 -23.91 -14.80
N PRO A 38 -0.47 -23.00 -14.91
CA PRO A 38 0.11 -22.34 -13.75
C PRO A 38 -0.91 -21.37 -13.12
N VAL A 39 -0.89 -21.29 -11.78
CA VAL A 39 -1.74 -20.41 -10.97
C VAL A 39 -0.93 -19.77 -9.86
N ALA A 40 -1.39 -18.64 -9.34
CA ALA A 40 -0.96 -18.10 -8.06
C ALA A 40 -1.96 -18.53 -6.99
N VAL A 41 -1.45 -19.03 -5.86
CA VAL A 41 -2.29 -19.49 -4.75
C VAL A 41 -1.94 -18.70 -3.50
N LYS A 42 -2.86 -17.87 -3.04
CA LYS A 42 -2.72 -17.12 -1.78
C LYS A 42 -3.31 -17.94 -0.65
N VAL A 43 -2.47 -18.34 0.30
CA VAL A 43 -2.82 -19.17 1.45
C VAL A 43 -2.81 -18.31 2.70
N LEU A 44 -3.92 -18.28 3.43
CA LEU A 44 -4.05 -17.49 4.65
C LEU A 44 -3.33 -18.16 5.83
N LYS A 45 -2.78 -17.32 6.74
CA LYS A 45 -2.21 -17.81 7.99
C LYS A 45 -3.29 -18.44 8.89
N PRO A 46 -2.94 -19.46 9.69
CA PRO A 46 -3.89 -20.15 10.58
C PRO A 46 -4.64 -19.22 11.54
N ASP A 47 -3.98 -18.17 12.05
CA ASP A 47 -4.58 -17.19 12.96
C ASP A 47 -5.71 -16.40 12.28
N ALA A 48 -5.55 -16.06 11.00
CA ALA A 48 -6.59 -15.41 10.21
C ALA A 48 -7.73 -16.40 9.87
N ALA A 49 -7.41 -17.67 9.65
CA ALA A 49 -8.36 -18.73 9.36
C ALA A 49 -9.16 -19.21 10.58
N SER A 50 -8.79 -18.84 11.80
CA SER A 50 -9.52 -19.18 13.03
C SER A 50 -10.75 -18.29 13.29
N ASN A 51 -10.91 -17.18 12.57
CA ASN A 51 -12.01 -16.24 12.74
C ASN A 51 -13.09 -16.45 11.67
N ASP A 52 -14.22 -17.04 12.03
CA ASP A 52 -15.34 -17.34 11.14
C ASP A 52 -15.87 -16.08 10.42
N THR A 53 -15.89 -14.95 11.09
CA THR A 53 -16.32 -13.67 10.50
C THR A 53 -15.34 -13.23 9.41
N PHE A 54 -14.04 -13.40 9.65
CA PHE A 54 -13.01 -13.11 8.67
C PHE A 54 -13.13 -14.04 7.45
N LEU A 55 -13.31 -15.35 7.66
CA LEU A 55 -13.48 -16.33 6.57
C LEU A 55 -14.70 -16.04 5.70
N LYS A 56 -15.85 -15.71 6.32
CA LYS A 56 -17.05 -15.32 5.58
C LYS A 56 -16.82 -14.10 4.71
N ARG A 57 -16.11 -13.09 5.22
CA ARG A 57 -15.78 -11.88 4.48
C ARG A 57 -14.79 -12.19 3.35
N PHE A 58 -13.71 -12.92 3.64
CA PHE A 58 -12.73 -13.36 2.63
C PHE A 58 -13.42 -14.11 1.47
N ARG A 59 -14.36 -15.02 1.77
CA ARG A 59 -15.15 -15.72 0.75
C ARG A 59 -16.01 -14.78 -0.09
N ASN A 60 -16.65 -13.79 0.54
CA ASN A 60 -17.49 -12.84 -0.19
C ASN A 60 -16.65 -11.92 -1.08
N GLU A 61 -15.49 -11.46 -0.58
CA GLU A 61 -14.54 -10.65 -1.34
C GLU A 61 -13.96 -11.44 -2.51
N ALA A 62 -13.61 -12.71 -2.31
CA ALA A 62 -13.17 -13.61 -3.37
C ALA A 62 -14.25 -13.77 -4.47
N ARG A 63 -15.52 -13.96 -4.08
CA ARG A 63 -16.64 -14.04 -5.04
C ARG A 63 -16.82 -12.74 -5.83
N ASN A 64 -16.72 -11.60 -5.17
CA ASN A 64 -16.85 -10.31 -5.82
C ASN A 64 -15.68 -10.09 -6.80
N ALA A 65 -14.44 -10.39 -6.40
CA ALA A 65 -13.26 -10.27 -7.25
C ALA A 65 -13.30 -11.25 -8.44
N ALA A 66 -13.89 -12.45 -8.28
CA ALA A 66 -14.03 -13.42 -9.36
C ALA A 66 -14.92 -12.92 -10.52
N GLY A 67 -15.83 -11.99 -10.25
CA GLY A 67 -16.66 -11.34 -11.28
C GLY A 67 -15.95 -10.27 -12.09
N LEU A 68 -14.73 -9.86 -11.69
CA LEU A 68 -13.96 -8.83 -12.38
C LEU A 68 -13.15 -9.46 -13.52
N VAL A 69 -13.47 -9.12 -14.76
CA VAL A 69 -12.77 -9.58 -15.95
C VAL A 69 -12.22 -8.37 -16.72
N HIS A 70 -10.92 -8.17 -16.73
CA HIS A 70 -10.26 -7.08 -17.46
C HIS A 70 -8.77 -7.37 -17.64
N ASP A 71 -8.17 -6.88 -18.74
CA ASP A 71 -6.75 -7.11 -19.05
C ASP A 71 -5.78 -6.58 -17.98
N ASN A 72 -6.20 -5.53 -17.28
CA ASN A 72 -5.40 -4.93 -16.20
C ASN A 72 -5.76 -5.45 -14.80
N ILE A 73 -6.54 -6.54 -14.68
CA ILE A 73 -6.88 -7.18 -13.40
C ILE A 73 -6.43 -8.65 -13.46
N ALA A 74 -5.74 -9.10 -12.42
CA ALA A 74 -5.44 -10.52 -12.26
C ALA A 74 -6.74 -11.27 -11.93
N GLN A 75 -7.11 -12.23 -12.78
CA GLN A 75 -8.35 -12.98 -12.65
C GLN A 75 -8.34 -13.88 -11.43
N VAL A 76 -9.38 -13.85 -10.63
CA VAL A 76 -9.62 -14.84 -9.58
C VAL A 76 -10.32 -16.06 -10.20
N PHE A 77 -9.77 -17.25 -9.96
CA PHE A 77 -10.26 -18.48 -10.54
C PHE A 77 -11.10 -19.31 -9.57
N ASP A 78 -10.65 -19.40 -8.30
CA ASP A 78 -11.28 -20.26 -7.32
C ASP A 78 -10.97 -19.81 -5.88
N TYR A 79 -11.74 -20.32 -4.96
CA TYR A 79 -11.57 -20.15 -3.52
C TYR A 79 -11.83 -21.50 -2.85
N GLY A 80 -11.02 -21.86 -1.87
CA GLY A 80 -11.22 -23.06 -1.08
C GLY A 80 -10.88 -22.89 0.39
N ASP A 81 -11.33 -23.87 1.16
CA ASP A 81 -11.01 -24.03 2.58
C ASP A 81 -10.74 -25.52 2.83
N GLN A 82 -9.56 -25.81 3.36
CA GLN A 82 -9.14 -27.18 3.69
C GLN A 82 -8.37 -27.18 5.00
N ASP A 83 -8.78 -28.01 5.97
CA ASP A 83 -8.10 -28.16 7.27
C ASP A 83 -7.85 -26.83 7.99
N ARG A 84 -8.86 -25.94 8.01
CA ARG A 84 -8.79 -24.58 8.54
C ARG A 84 -7.76 -23.69 7.82
N THR A 85 -7.45 -24.02 6.58
CA THR A 85 -6.56 -23.24 5.73
C THR A 85 -7.37 -22.72 4.56
N ALA A 86 -7.70 -21.44 4.57
CA ALA A 86 -8.39 -20.81 3.45
C ALA A 86 -7.36 -20.37 2.40
N TYR A 87 -7.72 -20.54 1.14
CA TYR A 87 -6.85 -20.17 0.02
C TYR A 87 -7.66 -19.56 -1.13
N LEU A 88 -6.99 -18.73 -1.91
CA LEU A 88 -7.51 -18.09 -3.11
C LEU A 88 -6.62 -18.47 -4.28
N VAL A 89 -7.23 -18.92 -5.37
CA VAL A 89 -6.54 -19.27 -6.60
C VAL A 89 -6.78 -18.18 -7.64
N MET A 90 -5.71 -17.66 -8.22
CA MET A 90 -5.78 -16.55 -9.15
C MET A 90 -4.79 -16.73 -10.30
N GLU A 91 -4.91 -15.90 -11.29
CA GLU A 91 -3.98 -15.79 -12.41
C GLU A 91 -2.54 -15.61 -11.90
N LEU A 92 -1.64 -16.46 -12.36
CA LEU A 92 -0.21 -16.24 -12.17
C LEU A 92 0.23 -15.19 -13.18
N VAL A 93 0.44 -13.97 -12.71
CA VAL A 93 0.90 -12.87 -13.54
C VAL A 93 2.42 -12.92 -13.67
N GLU A 94 2.90 -13.13 -14.89
CA GLU A 94 4.33 -13.05 -15.18
C GLU A 94 4.75 -11.58 -15.35
N GLY A 95 5.74 -11.15 -14.55
CA GLY A 95 6.19 -9.79 -14.44
C GLY A 95 6.85 -9.52 -13.08
N GLU A 96 7.14 -8.28 -12.81
CA GLU A 96 7.69 -7.84 -11.52
C GLU A 96 6.80 -6.79 -10.85
N PRO A 97 6.71 -6.77 -9.51
CA PRO A 97 6.00 -5.71 -8.81
C PRO A 97 6.60 -4.33 -9.15
N LEU A 98 5.76 -3.32 -9.30
CA LEU A 98 6.22 -1.94 -9.53
C LEU A 98 7.15 -1.46 -8.39
N SER A 99 6.99 -1.96 -7.18
CA SER A 99 7.92 -1.68 -6.07
C SER A 99 9.36 -2.10 -6.40
N THR A 100 9.54 -3.26 -7.03
CA THR A 100 10.87 -3.74 -7.46
C THR A 100 11.43 -2.86 -8.59
N VAL A 101 10.57 -2.42 -9.52
CA VAL A 101 10.95 -1.48 -10.58
C VAL A 101 11.45 -0.15 -9.96
N ILE A 102 10.68 0.41 -9.01
CA ILE A 102 11.04 1.67 -8.32
C ILE A 102 12.34 1.50 -7.52
N GLU A 103 12.51 0.39 -6.81
CA GLU A 103 13.76 0.12 -6.06
C GLU A 103 14.98 0.06 -6.97
N ARG A 104 14.85 -0.51 -8.17
CA ARG A 104 15.93 -0.64 -9.15
C ARG A 104 16.22 0.68 -9.87
N GLU A 105 15.19 1.35 -10.36
CA GLU A 105 15.31 2.49 -11.26
C GLU A 105 15.30 3.84 -10.53
N LYS A 106 14.83 3.88 -9.29
CA LYS A 106 14.63 5.05 -8.41
C LYS A 106 13.58 6.01 -8.93
N THR A 107 13.71 6.52 -10.15
CA THR A 107 12.72 7.35 -10.83
C THR A 107 12.39 6.77 -12.19
N LEU A 108 11.18 7.03 -12.67
CA LEU A 108 10.72 6.56 -13.97
C LEU A 108 10.45 7.74 -14.91
N PRO A 109 10.57 7.56 -16.24
CA PRO A 109 10.13 8.52 -17.22
C PRO A 109 8.64 8.85 -17.08
N GLU A 110 8.25 10.11 -17.22
CA GLU A 110 6.86 10.54 -17.02
C GLU A 110 5.88 9.84 -17.98
N ARG A 111 6.25 9.64 -19.24
CA ARG A 111 5.45 8.88 -20.20
C ARG A 111 5.20 7.45 -19.74
N ARG A 112 6.22 6.80 -19.20
CA ARG A 112 6.09 5.45 -18.62
C ARG A 112 5.18 5.45 -17.41
N ILE A 113 5.34 6.43 -16.49
CA ILE A 113 4.44 6.62 -15.34
C ILE A 113 3.00 6.78 -15.83
N GLY A 114 2.76 7.67 -16.79
CA GLY A 114 1.44 7.88 -17.38
C GLY A 114 0.84 6.58 -17.91
N THR A 115 1.62 5.80 -18.68
CA THR A 115 1.20 4.51 -19.23
C THR A 115 0.77 3.53 -18.14
N LEU A 116 1.56 3.39 -17.06
CA LEU A 116 1.26 2.51 -15.93
C LEU A 116 0.01 2.97 -15.17
N LEU A 117 -0.12 4.27 -14.91
CA LEU A 117 -1.26 4.86 -14.20
C LEU A 117 -2.56 4.75 -14.99
N ALA A 118 -2.54 5.03 -16.29
CA ALA A 118 -3.74 4.95 -17.15
C ALA A 118 -4.29 3.52 -17.18
N GLN A 119 -3.44 2.52 -17.37
CA GLN A 119 -3.83 1.11 -17.35
C GLN A 119 -4.39 0.71 -15.97
N THR A 120 -3.73 1.13 -14.87
CA THR A 120 -4.22 0.86 -13.52
C THR A 120 -5.58 1.50 -13.29
N ALA A 121 -5.76 2.76 -13.73
CA ALA A 121 -7.03 3.47 -13.61
C ALA A 121 -8.16 2.76 -14.41
N ARG A 122 -7.88 2.22 -15.59
CA ARG A 122 -8.86 1.43 -16.36
C ARG A 122 -9.30 0.17 -15.61
N GLY A 123 -8.36 -0.58 -15.02
CA GLY A 123 -8.69 -1.74 -14.20
C GLY A 123 -9.48 -1.36 -12.96
N LEU A 124 -9.10 -0.28 -12.26
CA LEU A 124 -9.84 0.21 -11.10
C LEU A 124 -11.27 0.65 -11.47
N GLN A 125 -11.48 1.26 -12.65
CA GLN A 125 -12.83 1.64 -13.08
C GLN A 125 -13.76 0.44 -13.18
N VAL A 126 -13.30 -0.69 -13.75
CA VAL A 126 -14.12 -1.91 -13.84
C VAL A 126 -14.53 -2.42 -12.45
N ALA A 127 -13.61 -2.37 -11.48
CA ALA A 127 -13.94 -2.72 -10.11
C ALA A 127 -14.93 -1.71 -9.47
N HIS A 128 -14.72 -0.42 -9.67
CA HIS A 128 -15.57 0.63 -9.14
C HIS A 128 -17.00 0.55 -9.70
N ASP A 129 -17.17 0.22 -10.99
CA ASP A 129 -18.48 0.01 -11.62
C ASP A 129 -19.23 -1.19 -11.02
N ALA A 130 -18.48 -2.20 -10.56
CA ALA A 130 -19.02 -3.35 -9.81
C ALA A 130 -19.23 -3.06 -8.32
N GLY A 131 -18.99 -1.82 -7.85
CA GLY A 131 -19.09 -1.44 -6.44
C GLY A 131 -17.93 -1.93 -5.58
N ILE A 132 -16.82 -2.37 -6.18
CA ILE A 132 -15.65 -2.93 -5.50
C ILE A 132 -14.53 -1.90 -5.46
N MET A 133 -14.11 -1.52 -4.25
CA MET A 133 -12.91 -0.68 -4.04
C MET A 133 -11.72 -1.60 -3.80
N HIS A 134 -10.55 -1.22 -4.32
CA HIS A 134 -9.31 -1.99 -4.11
C HIS A 134 -8.80 -1.88 -2.66
N ARG A 135 -8.84 -0.69 -2.07
CA ARG A 135 -8.49 -0.37 -0.67
C ARG A 135 -7.01 -0.53 -0.28
N ASP A 136 -6.21 -1.15 -1.11
CA ASP A 136 -4.78 -1.40 -0.89
C ASP A 136 -3.96 -1.21 -2.18
N VAL A 137 -4.27 -0.16 -2.94
CA VAL A 137 -3.49 0.22 -4.14
C VAL A 137 -2.10 0.65 -3.69
N LYS A 138 -1.07 -0.08 -4.15
CA LYS A 138 0.34 0.17 -3.86
C LYS A 138 1.23 -0.47 -4.92
N PRO A 139 2.49 -0.06 -5.08
CA PRO A 139 3.39 -0.60 -6.09
C PRO A 139 3.55 -2.13 -6.02
N GLY A 140 3.50 -2.72 -4.83
CA GLY A 140 3.61 -4.17 -4.66
C GLY A 140 2.43 -4.96 -5.24
N ASN A 141 1.26 -4.32 -5.44
CA ASN A 141 0.07 -4.94 -5.99
C ASN A 141 -0.14 -4.60 -7.49
N LEU A 142 0.82 -3.92 -8.11
CA LEU A 142 0.84 -3.61 -9.54
C LEU A 142 1.97 -4.38 -10.21
N ILE A 143 1.63 -5.43 -10.95
CA ILE A 143 2.62 -6.25 -11.64
C ILE A 143 2.86 -5.67 -13.02
N VAL A 144 4.09 -5.22 -13.24
CA VAL A 144 4.57 -4.68 -14.52
C VAL A 144 5.10 -5.83 -15.36
N ARG A 145 4.53 -5.97 -16.55
CA ARG A 145 4.85 -7.00 -17.53
C ARG A 145 5.63 -6.39 -18.69
N GLU A 146 6.13 -7.23 -19.57
CA GLU A 146 6.79 -6.81 -20.79
C GLU A 146 5.94 -5.78 -21.58
N GLY A 147 6.58 -4.71 -22.09
CA GLY A 147 5.92 -3.61 -22.79
C GLY A 147 5.12 -2.69 -21.86
N ASP A 148 5.52 -2.57 -20.60
CA ASP A 148 4.88 -1.73 -19.57
C ASP A 148 3.37 -2.00 -19.41
N ARG A 149 2.95 -3.24 -19.64
CA ARG A 149 1.57 -3.67 -19.35
C ARG A 149 1.43 -3.91 -17.86
N VAL A 150 0.31 -3.48 -17.26
CA VAL A 150 0.04 -3.60 -15.83
C VAL A 150 -1.10 -4.57 -15.57
N LYS A 151 -0.92 -5.41 -14.54
CA LYS A 151 -2.02 -6.13 -13.89
C LYS A 151 -2.08 -5.79 -12.42
N ILE A 152 -3.27 -5.46 -11.94
CA ILE A 152 -3.60 -5.22 -10.54
C ILE A 152 -3.88 -6.57 -9.88
N THR A 153 -3.26 -6.82 -8.74
CA THR A 153 -3.46 -8.03 -7.94
C THR A 153 -4.05 -7.69 -6.57
N ASP A 154 -4.53 -8.69 -5.83
CA ASP A 154 -4.99 -8.54 -4.45
C ASP A 154 -6.18 -7.58 -4.25
N PHE A 155 -7.17 -7.59 -5.17
CA PHE A 155 -8.40 -6.82 -5.02
C PHE A 155 -9.14 -7.19 -3.73
N GLY A 156 -9.31 -6.20 -2.84
CA GLY A 156 -10.25 -6.23 -1.70
C GLY A 156 -10.08 -7.35 -0.67
N VAL A 157 -9.32 -8.40 -0.98
CA VAL A 157 -9.22 -9.63 -0.18
C VAL A 157 -8.50 -9.42 1.16
N SER A 158 -7.91 -8.24 1.35
CA SER A 158 -6.98 -7.98 2.46
C SER A 158 -7.53 -7.10 3.58
N ARG A 159 -8.63 -6.35 3.39
CA ARG A 159 -9.09 -5.37 4.37
C ARG A 159 -10.59 -5.40 4.57
N SER A 160 -11.04 -6.02 5.64
CA SER A 160 -12.40 -5.84 6.14
C SER A 160 -12.60 -4.44 6.72
N HIS A 161 -13.84 -3.92 6.63
CA HIS A 161 -14.28 -2.63 7.19
C HIS A 161 -13.89 -2.38 8.66
N ASP A 162 -13.66 -3.46 9.44
CA ASP A 162 -13.39 -3.38 10.87
C ASP A 162 -11.89 -3.20 11.22
N GLN A 163 -10.96 -3.32 10.23
CA GLN A 163 -9.53 -3.11 10.48
C GLN A 163 -9.06 -1.67 10.23
N THR A 164 -9.97 -0.74 9.99
CA THR A 164 -9.68 0.71 9.97
C THR A 164 -9.40 1.28 11.38
N THR A 165 -9.47 0.47 12.44
CA THR A 165 -9.01 0.90 13.76
C THR A 165 -7.49 0.80 13.85
N LEU A 166 -6.84 1.88 13.47
CA LEU A 166 -5.42 2.19 13.71
C LEU A 166 -5.02 2.05 15.21
N THR A 167 -5.95 1.67 16.08
CA THR A 167 -5.85 1.90 17.51
C THR A 167 -5.68 0.66 18.39
N GLN A 168 -5.83 -0.56 17.90
CA GLN A 168 -5.78 -1.71 18.82
C GLN A 168 -4.57 -2.64 18.74
N THR A 169 -3.76 -2.63 17.67
CA THR A 169 -2.61 -3.56 17.60
C THR A 169 -1.30 -2.97 17.11
N GLY A 170 -1.21 -1.67 16.77
CA GLY A 170 0.08 -1.06 16.36
C GLY A 170 0.75 -1.67 15.12
N MET A 171 0.12 -2.65 14.49
CA MET A 171 0.69 -3.44 13.40
C MET A 171 0.02 -3.16 12.04
N VAL A 172 0.26 -1.96 11.49
CA VAL A 172 0.04 -1.70 10.06
C VAL A 172 1.38 -1.27 9.43
N MET A 173 2.39 -2.11 9.58
CA MET A 173 3.67 -1.92 8.90
C MET A 173 3.48 -2.08 7.38
N GLY A 174 3.78 -1.05 6.61
CA GLY A 174 3.83 -1.09 5.14
C GLY A 174 2.60 -0.56 4.39
N THR A 175 1.40 -0.53 4.97
CA THR A 175 0.17 -0.15 4.26
C THR A 175 -0.25 1.31 4.51
N ALA A 176 0.21 1.95 5.56
CA ALA A 176 -0.09 3.36 5.84
C ALA A 176 0.48 4.32 4.78
N GLN A 177 1.51 3.91 4.07
CA GLN A 177 2.27 4.73 3.11
C GLN A 177 1.47 5.21 1.89
N TYR A 178 0.37 4.53 1.54
CA TYR A 178 -0.50 4.85 0.41
C TYR A 178 -1.95 5.11 0.87
N LEU A 179 -2.15 5.28 2.17
CA LEU A 179 -3.46 5.42 2.78
C LEU A 179 -4.07 6.79 2.48
N ALA A 180 -5.30 6.81 1.96
CA ALA A 180 -6.01 8.06 1.74
C ALA A 180 -6.40 8.74 3.07
N PRO A 181 -6.40 10.09 3.15
CA PRO A 181 -6.72 10.84 4.37
C PRO A 181 -8.05 10.44 5.01
N GLU A 182 -9.09 10.25 4.20
CA GLU A 182 -10.41 9.83 4.71
C GLU A 182 -10.37 8.44 5.34
N MET A 183 -9.55 7.53 4.81
CA MET A 183 -9.39 6.19 5.38
C MET A 183 -8.56 6.24 6.67
N ALA A 184 -7.56 7.09 6.76
CA ALA A 184 -6.82 7.35 8.00
C ALA A 184 -7.72 7.88 9.11
N LEU A 185 -8.77 8.64 8.74
CA LEU A 185 -9.83 9.13 9.65
C LEU A 185 -10.92 8.08 9.95
N GLY A 186 -10.76 6.83 9.53
CA GLY A 186 -11.73 5.76 9.77
C GLY A 186 -12.96 5.79 8.89
N LYS A 187 -13.00 6.63 7.84
CA LYS A 187 -14.10 6.64 6.89
C LYS A 187 -14.01 5.49 5.90
N PRO A 188 -15.13 5.02 5.34
CA PRO A 188 -15.12 4.00 4.31
C PRO A 188 -14.29 4.40 3.09
N ALA A 189 -13.63 3.42 2.47
CA ALA A 189 -12.96 3.62 1.20
C ALA A 189 -13.97 3.93 0.09
N THR A 190 -13.57 4.81 -0.82
CA THR A 190 -14.34 5.21 -1.99
C THR A 190 -13.47 5.10 -3.24
N PRO A 191 -14.01 5.22 -4.46
CA PRO A 191 -13.19 5.32 -5.67
C PRO A 191 -12.09 6.38 -5.55
N ALA A 192 -12.40 7.53 -4.94
CA ALA A 192 -11.43 8.60 -4.73
C ALA A 192 -10.28 8.21 -3.79
N SER A 193 -10.47 7.22 -2.91
CA SER A 193 -9.39 6.72 -2.04
C SER A 193 -8.36 5.92 -2.85
N ASP A 194 -8.80 5.09 -3.79
CA ASP A 194 -7.90 4.36 -4.70
C ASP A 194 -7.15 5.34 -5.63
N LEU A 195 -7.81 6.43 -6.07
CA LEU A 195 -7.16 7.46 -6.88
C LEU A 195 -6.09 8.25 -6.10
N TYR A 196 -6.31 8.52 -4.81
CA TYR A 196 -5.27 9.11 -3.96
C TYR A 196 -4.03 8.22 -3.87
N ALA A 197 -4.22 6.92 -3.69
CA ALA A 197 -3.11 5.97 -3.66
C ALA A 197 -2.33 5.96 -4.99
N LEU A 198 -3.00 6.11 -6.15
CA LEU A 198 -2.33 6.31 -7.44
C LEU A 198 -1.52 7.61 -7.46
N GLY A 199 -2.00 8.67 -6.84
CA GLY A 199 -1.25 9.93 -6.69
C GLY A 199 0.05 9.73 -5.89
N ILE A 200 0.01 8.97 -4.78
CA ILE A 200 1.21 8.63 -4.00
C ILE A 200 2.19 7.82 -4.84
N ILE A 201 1.71 6.84 -5.61
CA ILE A 201 2.54 6.03 -6.52
C ILE A 201 3.20 6.91 -7.58
N ALA A 202 2.43 7.81 -8.20
CA ALA A 202 2.96 8.73 -9.20
C ALA A 202 4.05 9.64 -8.62
N TYR A 203 3.81 10.21 -7.45
CA TYR A 203 4.79 11.02 -6.72
C TYR A 203 6.07 10.22 -6.45
N GLU A 204 5.95 9.00 -5.92
CA GLU A 204 7.09 8.12 -5.64
C GLU A 204 7.87 7.78 -6.91
N CYS A 205 7.21 7.48 -8.02
CA CYS A 205 7.85 7.18 -9.30
C CYS A 205 8.61 8.38 -9.88
N VAL A 206 8.11 9.60 -9.70
CA VAL A 206 8.75 10.82 -10.22
C VAL A 206 9.91 11.27 -9.33
N VAL A 207 9.72 11.22 -7.99
CA VAL A 207 10.67 11.79 -7.01
C VAL A 207 11.66 10.75 -6.49
N GLY A 208 11.35 9.44 -6.61
CA GLY A 208 12.14 8.35 -6.06
C GLY A 208 11.92 8.11 -4.56
N LYS A 209 11.03 8.86 -3.93
CA LYS A 209 10.62 8.69 -2.52
C LYS A 209 9.18 9.12 -2.34
N ARG A 210 8.52 8.56 -1.33
CA ARG A 210 7.15 8.92 -0.97
C ARG A 210 7.06 10.32 -0.37
N PRO A 211 5.91 11.02 -0.53
CA PRO A 211 5.72 12.35 0.03
C PRO A 211 5.73 12.36 1.57
N PHE A 212 5.21 11.30 2.18
CA PHE A 212 5.13 11.18 3.64
C PHE A 212 5.87 9.94 4.12
N THR A 213 6.82 10.15 5.03
CA THR A 213 7.62 9.10 5.67
C THR A 213 7.81 9.43 7.14
N ALA A 214 7.61 8.47 8.04
CA ALA A 214 7.81 8.64 9.46
C ALA A 214 8.21 7.30 10.10
N ALA A 215 8.60 7.35 11.39
CA ALA A 215 9.05 6.17 12.13
C ALA A 215 7.93 5.16 12.38
N THR A 216 6.67 5.61 12.52
CA THR A 216 5.52 4.74 12.78
C THR A 216 4.45 4.85 11.70
N ALA A 217 3.66 3.80 11.54
CA ALA A 217 2.51 3.81 10.64
C ALA A 217 1.44 4.85 11.05
N VAL A 218 1.34 5.14 12.34
CA VAL A 218 0.43 6.15 12.89
C VAL A 218 0.87 7.54 12.45
N ASP A 219 2.16 7.86 12.59
CA ASP A 219 2.70 9.16 12.18
C ASP A 219 2.53 9.38 10.67
N ILE A 220 2.76 8.32 9.86
CA ILE A 220 2.51 8.38 8.41
C ILE A 220 1.03 8.68 8.12
N ALA A 221 0.11 8.01 8.81
CA ALA A 221 -1.32 8.26 8.64
C ALA A 221 -1.71 9.69 9.05
N ILE A 222 -1.13 10.22 10.12
CA ILE A 222 -1.29 11.61 10.56
C ILE A 222 -0.78 12.59 9.49
N ALA A 223 0.38 12.30 8.89
CA ALA A 223 0.96 13.11 7.82
C ALA A 223 0.04 13.16 6.59
N HIS A 224 -0.53 12.01 6.17
CA HIS A 224 -1.52 11.98 5.09
C HIS A 224 -2.73 12.89 5.34
N VAL A 225 -3.15 13.06 6.59
CA VAL A 225 -4.29 13.92 6.97
C VAL A 225 -3.91 15.39 7.04
N ASN A 226 -2.78 15.72 7.69
CA ASN A 226 -2.49 17.06 8.16
C ASN A 226 -1.35 17.76 7.41
N GLU A 227 -0.40 17.03 6.84
CA GLU A 227 0.76 17.66 6.20
C GLU A 227 0.49 17.98 4.73
N ASP A 228 1.01 19.10 4.27
CA ASP A 228 0.99 19.45 2.87
C ASP A 228 1.89 18.50 2.07
N VAL A 229 1.50 18.24 0.82
CA VAL A 229 2.34 17.44 -0.10
C VAL A 229 3.60 18.26 -0.41
N PRO A 230 4.80 17.72 -0.19
CA PRO A 230 6.03 18.42 -0.56
C PRO A 230 6.02 18.79 -2.05
N PRO A 231 6.56 19.95 -2.42
CA PRO A 231 6.60 20.38 -3.80
C PRO A 231 7.37 19.38 -4.67
N LEU A 232 6.91 19.21 -5.89
CA LEU A 232 7.59 18.42 -6.89
C LEU A 232 8.83 19.20 -7.40
N PRO A 233 9.91 18.50 -7.79
CA PRO A 233 11.08 19.15 -8.41
C PRO A 233 10.70 19.89 -9.71
N ASP A 234 11.39 21.00 -10.03
CA ASP A 234 11.20 21.78 -11.26
C ASP A 234 11.50 20.96 -12.54
N THR A 235 12.15 19.80 -12.40
CA THR A 235 12.41 18.85 -13.50
C THR A 235 11.15 18.07 -13.93
N VAL A 236 10.08 18.08 -13.13
CA VAL A 236 8.81 17.44 -13.44
C VAL A 236 8.00 18.38 -14.32
N SER A 237 7.43 17.84 -15.40
CA SER A 237 6.60 18.64 -16.30
C SER A 237 5.38 19.24 -15.57
N PRO A 238 4.93 20.46 -15.94
CA PRO A 238 3.74 21.04 -15.33
C PRO A 238 2.51 20.15 -15.44
N ALA A 239 2.36 19.41 -16.54
CA ALA A 239 1.23 18.49 -16.76
C ALA A 239 1.23 17.31 -15.77
N MET A 240 2.40 16.70 -15.54
CA MET A 240 2.53 15.62 -14.54
C MET A 240 2.40 16.17 -13.11
N ALA A 241 2.96 17.33 -12.83
CA ALA A 241 2.87 17.95 -11.51
C ALA A 241 1.41 18.26 -11.15
N GLU A 242 0.64 18.89 -12.06
CA GLU A 242 -0.78 19.15 -11.85
C GLU A 242 -1.58 17.86 -11.63
N LEU A 243 -1.33 16.83 -12.44
CA LEU A 243 -1.99 15.54 -12.31
C LEU A 243 -1.75 14.93 -10.91
N ILE A 244 -0.50 14.92 -10.46
CA ILE A 244 -0.12 14.36 -9.14
C ILE A 244 -0.77 15.16 -8.02
N MET A 245 -0.73 16.50 -8.06
CA MET A 245 -1.29 17.34 -7.02
C MET A 245 -2.81 17.22 -6.94
N ASP A 246 -3.51 17.10 -8.08
CA ASP A 246 -4.95 16.85 -8.11
C ASP A 246 -5.33 15.51 -7.47
N LEU A 247 -4.55 14.45 -7.74
CA LEU A 247 -4.75 13.13 -7.11
C LEU A 247 -4.50 13.17 -5.59
N LEU A 248 -3.55 14.00 -5.14
CA LEU A 248 -3.16 14.13 -3.73
C LEU A 248 -3.97 15.15 -2.94
N GLU A 249 -5.02 15.73 -3.53
CA GLU A 249 -5.95 16.60 -2.82
C GLU A 249 -6.50 15.89 -1.57
N LYS A 250 -6.43 16.58 -0.42
CA LYS A 250 -6.89 16.03 0.87
C LYS A 250 -8.39 15.78 0.87
N ASN A 251 -9.15 16.70 0.25
CA ASN A 251 -10.59 16.54 0.09
C ASN A 251 -10.90 15.61 -1.09
N PRO A 252 -11.53 14.42 -0.87
CA PRO A 252 -11.84 13.47 -1.95
C PRO A 252 -12.68 14.05 -3.09
N ARG A 253 -13.49 15.09 -2.79
CA ARG A 253 -14.37 15.74 -3.78
C ARG A 253 -13.63 16.63 -4.77
N LYS A 254 -12.39 16.99 -4.49
CA LYS A 254 -11.53 17.79 -5.37
C LYS A 254 -10.67 16.91 -6.30
N ARG A 255 -10.55 15.61 -6.00
CA ARG A 255 -9.85 14.65 -6.84
C ARG A 255 -10.63 14.37 -8.13
N PRO A 256 -10.01 13.74 -9.15
CA PRO A 256 -10.71 13.27 -10.36
C PRO A 256 -11.97 12.47 -9.98
N ARG A 257 -13.06 12.68 -10.72
CA ARG A 257 -14.38 12.11 -10.38
C ARG A 257 -14.48 10.61 -10.60
N SER A 258 -13.66 10.05 -11.49
CA SER A 258 -13.66 8.63 -11.83
C SER A 258 -12.26 8.18 -12.30
N ALA A 259 -11.99 6.90 -12.16
CA ALA A 259 -10.77 6.30 -12.68
C ALA A 259 -10.74 6.32 -14.23
N LYS A 260 -11.91 6.20 -14.88
CA LYS A 260 -12.03 6.35 -16.34
C LYS A 260 -11.58 7.75 -16.79
N GLY A 261 -12.16 8.81 -16.20
CA GLY A 261 -11.79 10.18 -16.53
C GLY A 261 -10.33 10.50 -16.24
N LEU A 262 -9.75 9.86 -15.20
CA LEU A 262 -8.32 9.94 -14.93
C LEU A 262 -7.50 9.31 -16.06
N ALA A 263 -7.86 8.09 -16.51
CA ALA A 263 -7.15 7.42 -17.61
C ALA A 263 -7.20 8.23 -18.90
N GLU A 264 -8.39 8.73 -19.27
CA GLU A 264 -8.58 9.57 -20.46
C GLU A 264 -7.75 10.87 -20.38
N ARG A 265 -7.71 11.52 -19.20
CA ARG A 265 -6.89 12.71 -18.99
C ARG A 265 -5.40 12.39 -19.18
N ILE A 266 -4.90 11.31 -18.57
CA ILE A 266 -3.48 10.91 -18.69
C ILE A 266 -3.11 10.66 -20.15
N GLU A 267 -3.94 9.96 -20.90
CA GLU A 267 -3.70 9.62 -22.29
C GLU A 267 -3.68 10.84 -23.22
N ALA A 268 -4.38 11.91 -22.82
CA ALA A 268 -4.37 13.18 -23.54
C ALA A 268 -3.14 14.05 -23.23
N LEU A 269 -2.33 13.70 -22.20
CA LEU A 269 -1.14 14.46 -21.84
C LEU A 269 0.03 14.12 -22.77
N ASP A 270 0.73 15.15 -23.23
CA ASP A 270 2.03 14.99 -23.90
C ASP A 270 3.13 14.94 -22.85
N LEU A 271 3.44 13.72 -22.39
CA LEU A 271 4.43 13.48 -21.34
C LEU A 271 5.81 13.16 -21.93
N PRO A 272 6.90 13.72 -21.38
CA PRO A 272 8.25 13.48 -21.86
C PRO A 272 8.72 12.04 -21.66
N ASP A 273 9.55 11.55 -22.61
CA ASP A 273 10.18 10.22 -22.56
C ASP A 273 11.46 10.18 -21.71
N GLY A 274 12.01 11.33 -21.34
CA GLY A 274 13.23 11.43 -20.55
C GLY A 274 13.02 11.00 -19.09
N ALA A 275 14.01 10.30 -18.51
CA ALA A 275 14.03 10.06 -17.08
C ALA A 275 14.15 11.40 -16.34
N VAL A 276 13.36 11.58 -15.28
CA VAL A 276 13.49 12.73 -14.38
C VAL A 276 14.85 12.62 -13.66
N PRO A 277 15.76 13.60 -13.80
CA PRO A 277 17.02 13.55 -13.09
C PRO A 277 16.77 13.48 -11.57
N ILE A 278 17.48 12.59 -10.88
CA ILE A 278 17.38 12.48 -9.43
C ILE A 278 17.96 13.76 -8.83
N VAL A 279 17.12 14.71 -8.49
CA VAL A 279 17.50 15.84 -7.64
C VAL A 279 17.44 15.30 -6.21
N VAL A 280 18.55 14.81 -5.69
CA VAL A 280 18.69 14.58 -4.25
C VAL A 280 18.62 15.96 -3.60
N PRO A 281 17.54 16.32 -2.87
CA PRO A 281 17.56 17.54 -2.07
C PRO A 281 18.76 17.39 -1.12
N ALA A 282 19.65 18.38 -1.09
CA ALA A 282 20.64 18.43 -0.04
C ALA A 282 19.92 18.28 1.30
N ASP A 283 20.34 17.32 2.11
CA ASP A 283 19.82 17.20 3.47
C ASP A 283 19.83 18.60 4.09
N PRO A 284 18.73 19.06 4.70
CA PRO A 284 18.73 20.33 5.39
C PRO A 284 19.89 20.26 6.39
N GLU A 285 20.86 21.17 6.26
CA GLU A 285 21.93 21.29 7.24
C GLU A 285 21.31 21.22 8.64
N PRO A 286 21.87 20.41 9.55
CA PRO A 286 21.31 20.31 10.90
C PRO A 286 21.29 21.74 11.47
N THR A 287 20.10 22.30 11.58
CA THR A 287 19.89 23.60 12.23
C THR A 287 20.57 23.52 13.58
N ARG A 288 21.70 24.19 13.72
CA ARG A 288 22.41 24.31 15.00
C ARG A 288 21.43 24.96 15.97
N THR A 289 20.78 24.13 16.76
CA THR A 289 19.97 24.60 17.88
C THR A 289 20.86 25.46 18.74
N PRO A 290 20.56 26.77 18.95
CA PRO A 290 21.39 27.60 19.81
C PRO A 290 21.45 26.94 21.19
N ALA A 291 22.67 26.73 21.67
CA ALA A 291 22.94 26.10 22.96
C ALA A 291 22.09 26.78 24.04
N ARG A 292 21.10 26.05 24.57
CA ARG A 292 20.27 26.50 25.69
C ARG A 292 21.20 26.74 26.85
N LYS A 293 21.40 28.03 27.23
CA LYS A 293 22.16 28.42 28.42
C LYS A 293 21.53 27.67 29.60
N MET A 294 22.26 26.72 30.16
CA MET A 294 21.87 26.07 31.42
C MET A 294 21.78 27.12 32.51
N PRO A 295 20.70 27.12 33.32
CA PRO A 295 20.64 27.93 34.52
C PRO A 295 21.74 27.51 35.50
N PRO A 296 22.27 28.42 36.31
CA PRO A 296 23.35 28.10 37.25
C PRO A 296 22.90 27.00 38.21
N SER A 297 23.77 26.02 38.40
CA SER A 297 23.61 24.89 39.32
C SER A 297 23.38 25.43 40.76
N ILE A 298 22.23 25.10 41.34
CA ILE A 298 21.93 25.33 42.75
C ILE A 298 22.71 24.27 43.54
N ALA A 299 23.79 24.66 44.19
CA ALA A 299 24.52 23.77 45.08
C ALA A 299 23.61 23.22 46.22
N PRO A 300 23.74 21.96 46.58
CA PRO A 300 22.91 21.39 47.64
C PRO A 300 23.25 22.03 48.98
N LYS A 301 22.25 22.58 49.68
CA LYS A 301 22.39 23.07 51.07
C LYS A 301 22.81 21.94 51.99
N SER A 302 23.92 22.13 52.70
CA SER A 302 24.44 21.22 53.69
C SER A 302 23.39 20.89 54.74
N PHE A 303 23.14 19.60 54.92
CA PHE A 303 22.25 19.05 55.92
C PHE A 303 22.93 19.21 57.28
N ARG A 304 22.42 20.03 58.22
CA ARG A 304 22.82 20.07 59.61
C ARG A 304 22.03 19.03 60.38
N PRO A 305 22.65 18.10 61.11
CA PRO A 305 21.92 17.15 61.99
C PRO A 305 21.24 17.91 63.15
N ARG A 306 20.02 17.53 63.52
CA ARG A 306 19.30 17.99 64.67
C ARG A 306 19.94 17.40 65.93
N PRO A 307 20.05 18.15 67.02
CA PRO A 307 20.51 17.62 68.29
C PRO A 307 19.48 16.65 68.89
N ASP A 308 20.01 15.60 69.59
CA ASP A 308 19.27 14.57 70.30
C ASP A 308 18.34 15.12 71.36
N VAL A 309 17.10 14.63 71.42
CA VAL A 309 16.14 14.87 72.47
C VAL A 309 16.25 13.67 73.49
N PRO A 310 16.55 13.92 74.75
CA PRO A 310 16.67 12.83 75.77
C PRO A 310 15.29 12.24 76.03
N ARG A 311 15.21 10.89 76.05
CA ARG A 311 14.06 10.13 76.58
C ARG A 311 14.03 10.25 78.07
N GLY A 312 13.05 10.93 78.65
CA GLY A 312 12.68 10.88 79.99
C GLY A 312 11.79 9.67 80.33
N ARG A 313 11.95 9.16 81.50
CA ARG A 313 11.37 7.97 82.16
C ARG A 313 9.84 7.87 82.00
#